data_659f75ad4300820fff614bf1a7c8a22c
#
_entry.id   659f75ad4300820fff614bf1a7c8a22c
#
_cell.length_a   1.000
_cell.length_b   1.000
_cell.length_c   1.000
_cell.angle_alpha   90.00
_cell.angle_beta   90.00
_cell.angle_gamma   90.00
#
_symmetry.space_group_name_H-M   'P 1'
#
loop_
_entity.id
_entity.type
_entity.pdbx_description
1 polymer ?
#
loop_
_entity_poly.entity_id
_entity_poly.type
_entity_poly.pdbx_seq_one_letter_code
_entity_poly.pdbx_strand_id
1 'polypeptide(L)'
;MRTTIRRISATTFGAAVALAAVATSASAAPPDRADEEVHLANTFPAGTRCPFEVVRTLDGTLRTTTFTGADGLTKVTMSWKSGKIGYLNPANGKTLTAVLAGPAKTVDNGDGTSTVTVPGNDQRYTAPGLGFIVGNTGLSVVTVDNATGEVISVDKLAGHQDGTPFPALCVGLE
;
A
#
# COMPACT_ATOMS: atom_id res chain seq x y z
N MET A 1 72.97 -49.30 44.68
CA MET A 1 72.75 -48.69 43.39
C MET A 1 71.32 -48.21 43.35
N ARG A 2 71.07 -46.89 43.42
CA ARG A 2 69.75 -46.27 43.34
C ARG A 2 69.69 -45.51 42.05
N THR A 3 68.86 -45.98 41.13
CA THR A 3 68.61 -45.31 39.81
C THR A 3 67.46 -44.35 39.97
N THR A 4 67.74 -43.06 39.83
CA THR A 4 66.73 -41.98 39.90
C THR A 4 66.13 -41.73 38.48
N ILE A 5 64.84 -41.99 38.28
CA ILE A 5 64.11 -41.73 37.05
C ILE A 5 63.56 -40.28 37.10
N ARG A 6 64.12 -39.43 36.28
CA ARG A 6 63.56 -38.06 36.05
C ARG A 6 62.34 -38.17 35.19
N ARG A 7 61.18 -37.70 35.70
CA ARG A 7 59.94 -37.49 34.91
C ARG A 7 60.06 -36.18 34.23
N ILE A 8 59.95 -36.21 32.87
CA ILE A 8 59.80 -35.02 32.01
C ILE A 8 58.30 -34.75 31.86
N SER A 9 57.83 -33.61 32.41
CA SER A 9 56.45 -33.15 32.24
C SER A 9 56.40 -32.37 30.96
N ALA A 10 55.67 -32.88 29.94
CA ALA A 10 55.34 -32.16 28.71
C ALA A 10 54.12 -31.31 28.98
N THR A 11 54.29 -30.00 29.02
CA THR A 11 53.22 -29.01 29.06
C THR A 11 52.74 -28.78 27.64
N THR A 12 51.57 -29.34 27.28
CA THR A 12 50.86 -29.05 26.06
C THR A 12 50.15 -27.70 26.18
N PHE A 13 50.66 -26.69 25.49
CA PHE A 13 49.97 -25.42 25.29
C PHE A 13 48.86 -25.62 24.25
N GLY A 14 47.62 -25.73 24.71
CA GLY A 14 46.44 -25.71 23.86
C GLY A 14 46.13 -24.27 23.46
N ALA A 15 46.43 -23.93 22.22
CA ALA A 15 45.97 -22.65 21.61
C ALA A 15 44.47 -22.77 21.32
N ALA A 16 43.64 -22.17 22.16
CA ALA A 16 42.23 -21.97 21.87
C ALA A 16 42.08 -20.86 20.82
N VAL A 17 41.84 -21.23 19.55
CA VAL A 17 41.44 -20.29 18.51
C VAL A 17 39.97 -19.94 18.73
N ALA A 18 39.70 -18.79 19.34
CA ALA A 18 38.37 -18.22 19.41
C ALA A 18 37.96 -17.71 18.03
N LEU A 19 37.16 -18.48 17.30
CA LEU A 19 36.44 -17.95 16.12
C LEU A 19 35.42 -16.93 16.62
N ALA A 20 35.77 -15.64 16.55
CA ALA A 20 34.81 -14.58 16.66
C ALA A 20 33.93 -14.59 15.38
N ALA A 21 32.75 -15.20 15.45
CA ALA A 21 31.72 -15.06 14.45
C ALA A 21 31.31 -13.58 14.42
N VAL A 22 31.85 -12.83 13.47
CA VAL A 22 31.38 -11.48 13.17
C VAL A 22 29.99 -11.66 12.55
N ALA A 23 28.96 -11.59 13.38
CA ALA A 23 27.60 -11.45 12.88
C ALA A 23 27.52 -10.11 12.18
N THR A 24 27.70 -10.12 10.86
CA THR A 24 27.35 -8.96 10.02
C THR A 24 25.85 -8.78 10.16
N SER A 25 25.45 -7.80 10.96
CA SER A 25 24.06 -7.36 10.99
C SER A 25 23.72 -6.94 9.55
N ALA A 26 22.84 -7.70 8.89
CA ALA A 26 22.32 -7.33 7.60
C ALA A 26 21.58 -6.00 7.82
N SER A 27 22.21 -4.88 7.47
CA SER A 27 21.60 -3.57 7.50
C SER A 27 20.52 -3.58 6.41
N ALA A 28 19.26 -3.42 6.81
CA ALA A 28 18.18 -3.24 5.86
C ALA A 28 18.53 -2.06 4.94
N ALA A 29 18.45 -2.27 3.64
CA ALA A 29 18.67 -1.19 2.68
C ALA A 29 17.66 -0.06 2.96
N PRO A 30 18.06 1.22 2.81
CA PRO A 30 17.10 2.31 2.94
C PRO A 30 15.98 2.13 1.91
N PRO A 31 14.74 2.51 2.27
CA PRO A 31 13.61 2.37 1.35
C PRO A 31 13.78 3.25 0.12
N ASP A 32 13.45 2.71 -1.03
CA ASP A 32 13.33 3.48 -2.26
C ASP A 32 12.05 4.32 -2.23
N ARG A 33 12.12 5.56 -2.72
CA ARG A 33 11.00 6.50 -2.74
C ARG A 33 10.87 7.16 -4.09
N ALA A 34 9.67 7.09 -4.67
CA ALA A 34 9.32 7.75 -5.91
C ALA A 34 8.07 8.60 -5.72
N ASP A 35 8.05 9.78 -6.31
CA ASP A 35 6.88 10.63 -6.44
C ASP A 35 6.49 10.65 -7.92
N GLU A 36 5.22 10.37 -8.21
CA GLU A 36 4.67 10.33 -9.57
C GLU A 36 3.50 11.30 -9.67
N GLU A 37 3.52 12.15 -10.67
CA GLU A 37 2.38 12.98 -11.02
C GLU A 37 1.34 12.14 -11.78
N VAL A 38 0.13 12.12 -11.26
CA VAL A 38 -0.99 11.35 -11.81
C VAL A 38 -2.04 12.32 -12.35
N HIS A 39 -2.36 12.19 -13.62
CA HIS A 39 -3.42 12.93 -14.30
C HIS A 39 -4.25 11.96 -15.13
N LEU A 40 -5.43 11.61 -14.63
CA LEU A 40 -6.34 10.69 -15.31
C LEU A 40 -7.69 11.35 -15.54
N ALA A 41 -8.28 11.10 -16.70
CA ALA A 41 -9.65 11.48 -17.02
C ALA A 41 -10.39 10.29 -17.62
N ASN A 42 -11.59 10.04 -17.13
CA ASN A 42 -12.47 8.98 -17.62
C ASN A 42 -13.88 9.53 -17.79
N THR A 43 -14.53 9.17 -18.88
CA THR A 43 -15.94 9.48 -19.12
C THR A 43 -16.78 8.22 -18.89
N PHE A 44 -17.80 8.35 -18.07
CA PHE A 44 -18.84 7.35 -17.87
C PHE A 44 -20.07 7.78 -18.68
N PRO A 45 -20.45 7.05 -19.72
CA PRO A 45 -21.65 7.36 -20.50
C PRO A 45 -22.92 7.36 -19.63
N ALA A 46 -23.92 8.13 -20.06
CA ALA A 46 -25.24 8.15 -19.42
C ALA A 46 -25.79 6.73 -19.25
N GLY A 47 -26.39 6.46 -18.10
CA GLY A 47 -26.92 5.14 -17.73
C GLY A 47 -25.91 4.15 -17.18
N THR A 48 -24.59 4.44 -17.26
CA THR A 48 -23.56 3.56 -16.71
C THR A 48 -23.40 3.73 -15.19
N ARG A 49 -23.34 4.95 -14.73
CA ARG A 49 -23.16 5.31 -13.30
C ARG A 49 -24.24 6.24 -12.80
N CYS A 50 -24.57 7.24 -13.60
CA CYS A 50 -25.68 8.18 -13.39
C CYS A 50 -26.60 8.16 -14.61
N PRO A 51 -27.84 8.70 -14.52
CA PRO A 51 -28.73 8.84 -15.67
C PRO A 51 -28.17 9.75 -16.79
N PHE A 52 -27.14 10.53 -16.48
CA PHE A 52 -26.43 11.43 -17.37
C PHE A 52 -24.94 11.05 -17.47
N GLU A 53 -24.24 11.63 -18.42
CA GLU A 53 -22.80 11.48 -18.58
C GLU A 53 -22.06 12.11 -17.41
N VAL A 54 -21.01 11.43 -16.92
CA VAL A 54 -20.13 11.92 -15.84
C VAL A 54 -18.69 11.84 -16.29
N VAL A 55 -17.97 12.95 -16.23
CA VAL A 55 -16.53 13.00 -16.42
C VAL A 55 -15.86 12.93 -15.05
N ARG A 56 -15.01 11.95 -14.85
CA ARG A 56 -14.17 11.82 -13.64
C ARG A 56 -12.74 12.26 -13.95
N THR A 57 -12.17 13.10 -13.13
CA THR A 57 -10.74 13.43 -13.14
C THR A 57 -10.07 12.94 -11.87
N LEU A 58 -8.80 12.60 -11.98
CA LEU A 58 -7.93 12.24 -10.86
C LEU A 58 -6.59 12.95 -11.06
N ASP A 59 -6.27 13.86 -10.16
CA ASP A 59 -5.08 14.69 -10.25
C ASP A 59 -4.33 14.69 -8.93
N GLY A 60 -3.00 14.65 -9.00
CA GLY A 60 -2.16 14.78 -7.81
C GLY A 60 -0.83 14.07 -7.88
N THR A 61 -0.11 14.12 -6.79
CA THR A 61 1.18 13.44 -6.63
C THR A 61 1.01 12.20 -5.76
N LEU A 62 1.30 11.03 -6.31
CA LEU A 62 1.34 9.76 -5.60
C LEU A 62 2.78 9.47 -5.15
N ARG A 63 2.97 9.29 -3.86
CA ARG A 63 4.24 8.82 -3.31
C ARG A 63 4.21 7.31 -3.12
N THR A 64 5.19 6.63 -3.71
CA THR A 64 5.47 5.22 -3.50
C THR A 64 6.73 5.07 -2.66
N THR A 65 6.69 4.22 -1.65
CA THR A 65 7.85 3.85 -0.83
C THR A 65 7.98 2.34 -0.84
N THR A 66 9.10 1.84 -1.35
CA THR A 66 9.38 0.41 -1.48
C THR A 66 10.44 0.00 -0.46
N PHE A 67 10.13 -1.03 0.30
CA PHE A 67 11.04 -1.70 1.23
C PHE A 67 11.33 -3.09 0.68
N THR A 68 12.59 -3.46 0.58
CA THR A 68 13.00 -4.83 0.23
C THR A 68 13.58 -5.50 1.45
N GLY A 69 12.98 -6.62 1.86
CA GLY A 69 13.45 -7.44 2.97
C GLY A 69 14.73 -8.19 2.62
N ALA A 70 15.41 -8.72 3.64
CA ALA A 70 16.59 -9.57 3.46
C ALA A 70 16.25 -10.89 2.72
N ASP A 71 14.99 -11.30 2.72
CA ASP A 71 14.40 -12.43 2.00
C ASP A 71 14.10 -12.12 0.52
N GLY A 72 14.32 -10.88 0.08
CA GLY A 72 14.01 -10.40 -1.26
C GLY A 72 12.54 -10.01 -1.47
N LEU A 73 11.67 -10.20 -0.47
CA LEU A 73 10.27 -9.80 -0.58
C LEU A 73 10.10 -8.29 -0.49
N THR A 74 9.15 -7.77 -1.21
CA THR A 74 8.88 -6.33 -1.26
C THR A 74 7.63 -5.97 -0.48
N LYS A 75 7.70 -4.80 0.14
CA LYS A 75 6.57 -4.12 0.76
C LYS A 75 6.49 -2.72 0.18
N VAL A 76 5.38 -2.42 -0.45
CA VAL A 76 5.13 -1.12 -1.06
C VAL A 76 4.09 -0.37 -0.24
N THR A 77 4.35 0.89 0.06
CA THR A 77 3.37 1.80 0.65
C THR A 77 3.15 2.94 -0.32
N MET A 78 1.91 3.17 -0.71
CA MET A 78 1.49 4.27 -1.55
C MET A 78 0.68 5.28 -0.73
N SER A 79 0.89 6.56 -0.96
CA SER A 79 0.13 7.63 -0.32
C SER A 79 0.02 8.85 -1.23
N TRP A 80 -1.15 9.48 -1.25
CA TRP A 80 -1.33 10.73 -1.95
C TRP A 80 -0.71 11.88 -1.15
N LYS A 81 0.20 12.61 -1.77
CA LYS A 81 0.71 13.88 -1.22
C LYS A 81 -0.28 15.02 -1.45
N SER A 82 -0.95 14.98 -2.60
CA SER A 82 -1.93 15.99 -3.02
C SER A 82 -2.90 15.35 -4.02
N GLY A 83 -3.71 14.40 -3.57
CA GLY A 83 -4.67 13.72 -4.46
C GLY A 83 -6.02 14.44 -4.46
N LYS A 84 -6.57 14.70 -5.65
CA LYS A 84 -7.93 15.20 -5.86
C LYS A 84 -8.65 14.33 -6.88
N ILE A 85 -9.88 14.00 -6.59
CA ILE A 85 -10.78 13.37 -7.53
C ILE A 85 -11.94 14.34 -7.81
N GLY A 86 -12.23 14.57 -9.08
CA GLY A 86 -13.31 15.44 -9.54
C GLY A 86 -14.35 14.65 -10.32
N TYR A 87 -15.59 15.07 -10.22
CA TYR A 87 -16.68 14.62 -11.08
C TYR A 87 -17.40 15.84 -11.64
N LEU A 88 -17.70 15.79 -12.92
CA LEU A 88 -18.38 16.84 -13.67
C LEU A 88 -19.56 16.22 -14.41
N ASN A 89 -20.72 16.86 -14.30
CA ASN A 89 -21.83 16.66 -15.22
C ASN A 89 -21.70 17.70 -16.37
N PRO A 90 -21.31 17.28 -17.57
CA PRO A 90 -21.09 18.24 -18.67
C PRO A 90 -22.38 18.91 -19.17
N ALA A 91 -23.55 18.31 -18.91
CA ALA A 91 -24.84 18.88 -19.35
C ALA A 91 -25.25 20.14 -18.58
N ASN A 92 -24.84 20.27 -17.31
CA ASN A 92 -25.21 21.42 -16.48
C ASN A 92 -24.00 22.13 -15.85
N GLY A 93 -22.77 21.60 -16.04
CA GLY A 93 -21.54 22.17 -15.52
C GLY A 93 -21.34 21.98 -14.01
N LYS A 94 -22.22 21.25 -13.30
CA LYS A 94 -22.03 20.98 -11.87
C LYS A 94 -20.84 20.05 -11.64
N THR A 95 -20.09 20.36 -10.59
CA THR A 95 -18.90 19.63 -10.20
C THR A 95 -18.92 19.23 -8.73
N LEU A 96 -18.38 18.06 -8.44
CA LEU A 96 -18.05 17.61 -7.09
C LEU A 96 -16.58 17.24 -7.02
N THR A 97 -15.90 17.64 -5.97
CA THR A 97 -14.49 17.30 -5.75
C THR A 97 -14.28 16.68 -4.38
N ALA A 98 -13.36 15.74 -4.31
CA ALA A 98 -12.90 15.18 -3.05
C ALA A 98 -11.39 15.15 -2.98
N VAL A 99 -10.87 15.18 -1.77
CA VAL A 99 -9.45 14.94 -1.51
C VAL A 99 -9.27 13.42 -1.35
N LEU A 100 -8.33 12.86 -2.07
CA LEU A 100 -7.86 11.51 -1.85
C LEU A 100 -6.89 11.52 -0.68
N ALA A 101 -7.23 10.79 0.36
CA ALA A 101 -6.42 10.67 1.54
C ALA A 101 -6.42 9.20 2.00
N GLY A 102 -5.28 8.77 2.49
CA GLY A 102 -5.09 7.44 3.03
C GLY A 102 -3.95 6.71 2.35
N PRO A 103 -3.17 5.95 3.12
CA PRO A 103 -2.15 5.07 2.57
C PRO A 103 -2.79 3.78 2.06
N ALA A 104 -2.25 3.23 0.97
CA ALA A 104 -2.41 1.84 0.61
C ALA A 104 -1.08 1.12 0.87
N LYS A 105 -1.15 -0.11 1.34
CA LYS A 105 0.01 -0.95 1.61
C LYS A 105 -0.13 -2.25 0.84
N THR A 106 0.89 -2.60 0.07
CA THR A 106 1.00 -3.88 -0.63
C THR A 106 2.18 -4.65 -0.06
N VAL A 107 2.00 -5.90 0.25
CA VAL A 107 3.04 -6.82 0.73
C VAL A 107 3.08 -8.01 -0.21
N ASP A 108 4.23 -8.25 -0.81
CA ASP A 108 4.49 -9.45 -1.59
C ASP A 108 4.51 -10.68 -0.65
N ASN A 109 3.73 -11.70 -0.98
CA ASN A 109 3.61 -12.92 -0.18
C ASN A 109 4.69 -13.97 -0.56
N GLY A 110 5.44 -13.75 -1.65
CA GLY A 110 6.49 -14.66 -2.13
C GLY A 110 5.98 -15.88 -2.90
N ASP A 111 4.69 -15.98 -3.15
CA ASP A 111 4.03 -17.08 -3.85
C ASP A 111 3.37 -16.67 -5.18
N GLY A 112 3.71 -15.49 -5.68
CA GLY A 112 3.10 -14.89 -6.86
C GLY A 112 1.85 -14.07 -6.56
N THR A 113 1.53 -13.90 -5.28
CA THR A 113 0.42 -13.06 -4.82
C THR A 113 0.89 -11.91 -3.94
N SER A 114 0.04 -10.90 -3.76
CA SER A 114 0.28 -9.81 -2.81
C SER A 114 -0.95 -9.54 -1.96
N THR A 115 -0.72 -9.18 -0.71
CA THR A 115 -1.76 -8.67 0.19
C THR A 115 -1.82 -7.15 0.11
N VAL A 116 -2.97 -6.62 -0.32
CA VAL A 116 -3.24 -5.18 -0.41
C VAL A 116 -4.13 -4.76 0.75
N THR A 117 -3.66 -3.79 1.52
CA THR A 117 -4.38 -3.23 2.67
C THR A 117 -4.66 -1.75 2.40
N VAL A 118 -5.93 -1.36 2.43
CA VAL A 118 -6.38 0.03 2.31
C VAL A 118 -7.15 0.40 3.57
N PRO A 119 -6.51 1.09 4.53
CA PRO A 119 -7.17 1.56 5.73
C PRO A 119 -7.79 2.94 5.53
N GLY A 120 -8.86 3.23 6.27
CA GLY A 120 -9.37 4.57 6.50
C GLY A 120 -10.43 5.06 5.52
N ASN A 121 -10.48 6.37 5.38
CA ASN A 121 -11.44 7.07 4.52
C ASN A 121 -10.76 7.34 3.18
N ASP A 122 -11.15 6.59 2.18
CA ASP A 122 -10.57 6.65 0.85
C ASP A 122 -11.01 7.92 0.10
N GLN A 123 -12.30 8.26 0.18
CA GLN A 123 -12.87 9.39 -0.54
C GLN A 123 -13.92 10.09 0.33
N ARG A 124 -13.86 11.41 0.42
CA ARG A 124 -14.82 12.23 1.13
C ARG A 124 -15.38 13.30 0.23
N TYR A 125 -16.67 13.22 -0.05
CA TYR A 125 -17.38 14.23 -0.83
C TYR A 125 -18.30 15.04 0.05
N THR A 126 -18.38 16.34 -0.24
CA THR A 126 -19.42 17.23 0.27
C THR A 126 -20.13 17.84 -0.91
N ALA A 127 -21.46 17.86 -0.90
CA ALA A 127 -22.26 18.53 -1.91
C ALA A 127 -23.15 19.59 -1.25
N PRO A 128 -23.31 20.76 -1.89
CA PRO A 128 -24.24 21.79 -1.44
C PRO A 128 -25.64 21.20 -1.29
N GLY A 129 -26.27 21.39 -0.14
CA GLY A 129 -27.63 20.91 0.17
C GLY A 129 -27.75 19.44 0.59
N LEU A 130 -26.73 18.60 0.31
CA LEU A 130 -26.70 17.18 0.71
C LEU A 130 -25.81 16.92 1.92
N GLY A 131 -24.95 17.89 2.28
CA GLY A 131 -24.01 17.73 3.37
C GLY A 131 -22.86 16.78 3.00
N PHE A 132 -22.48 15.92 3.95
CA PHE A 132 -21.35 15.00 3.80
C PHE A 132 -21.80 13.72 3.08
N ILE A 133 -21.22 13.47 1.90
CA ILE A 133 -21.38 12.24 1.14
C ILE A 133 -20.15 11.38 1.43
N VAL A 134 -20.35 10.28 2.13
CA VAL A 134 -19.25 9.39 2.52
C VAL A 134 -18.88 8.50 1.34
N GLY A 135 -17.60 8.42 1.04
CA GLY A 135 -17.01 7.31 0.29
C GLY A 135 -16.74 6.10 1.20
N ASN A 136 -15.79 5.26 0.82
CA ASN A 136 -15.41 4.11 1.61
C ASN A 136 -14.76 4.52 2.93
N THR A 137 -15.26 4.02 4.05
CA THR A 137 -14.69 4.21 5.39
C THR A 137 -14.41 2.86 6.02
N GLY A 138 -13.19 2.65 6.51
CA GLY A 138 -12.87 1.42 7.24
C GLY A 138 -11.59 0.75 6.76
N LEU A 139 -11.58 -0.57 6.69
CA LEU A 139 -10.43 -1.39 6.31
C LEU A 139 -10.82 -2.37 5.23
N SER A 140 -10.10 -2.34 4.13
CA SER A 140 -10.13 -3.38 3.10
C SER A 140 -8.79 -4.11 3.08
N VAL A 141 -8.83 -5.44 3.13
CA VAL A 141 -7.67 -6.31 2.92
C VAL A 141 -8.05 -7.33 1.86
N VAL A 142 -7.30 -7.35 0.79
CA VAL A 142 -7.54 -8.27 -0.34
C VAL A 142 -6.21 -8.92 -0.74
N THR A 143 -6.31 -10.14 -1.27
CA THR A 143 -5.19 -10.81 -1.94
C THR A 143 -5.38 -10.67 -3.45
N VAL A 144 -4.32 -10.26 -4.14
CA VAL A 144 -4.29 -10.05 -5.58
C VAL A 144 -3.24 -10.93 -6.24
N ASP A 145 -3.48 -11.34 -7.46
CA ASP A 145 -2.49 -11.98 -8.33
C ASP A 145 -1.50 -10.94 -8.86
N ASN A 146 -0.20 -11.19 -8.73
CA ASN A 146 0.84 -10.23 -9.11
C ASN A 146 0.97 -10.06 -10.64
N ALA A 147 0.58 -11.06 -11.42
CA ALA A 147 0.71 -11.02 -12.87
C ALA A 147 -0.47 -10.29 -13.54
N THR A 148 -1.69 -10.49 -13.01
CA THR A 148 -2.93 -9.94 -13.60
C THR A 148 -3.47 -8.72 -12.85
N GLY A 149 -3.12 -8.56 -11.57
CA GLY A 149 -3.70 -7.56 -10.68
C GLY A 149 -5.14 -7.89 -10.24
N GLU A 150 -5.63 -9.09 -10.57
CA GLU A 150 -6.99 -9.49 -10.19
C GLU A 150 -7.09 -9.84 -8.70
N VAL A 151 -8.24 -9.52 -8.10
CA VAL A 151 -8.52 -9.89 -6.71
C VAL A 151 -8.86 -11.38 -6.66
N ILE A 152 -8.02 -12.16 -5.97
CA ILE A 152 -8.21 -13.59 -5.75
C ILE A 152 -9.15 -13.82 -4.56
N SER A 153 -8.95 -13.07 -3.48
CA SER A 153 -9.77 -13.17 -2.28
C SER A 153 -9.97 -11.81 -1.59
N VAL A 154 -11.08 -11.71 -0.86
CA VAL A 154 -11.35 -10.60 0.04
C VAL A 154 -11.18 -11.13 1.46
N ASP A 155 -10.05 -10.79 2.08
CA ASP A 155 -9.64 -11.37 3.37
C ASP A 155 -10.30 -10.65 4.54
N LYS A 156 -10.54 -9.34 4.39
CA LYS A 156 -11.22 -8.54 5.40
C LYS A 156 -11.89 -7.32 4.80
N LEU A 157 -13.15 -7.12 5.17
CA LEU A 157 -13.86 -5.85 5.01
C LEU A 157 -14.42 -5.43 6.39
N ALA A 158 -14.10 -4.21 6.80
CA ALA A 158 -14.62 -3.64 8.04
C ALA A 158 -14.95 -2.16 7.81
N GLY A 159 -16.05 -1.71 8.44
CA GLY A 159 -16.56 -0.35 8.25
C GLY A 159 -17.58 -0.26 7.12
N HIS A 160 -17.82 0.94 6.66
CA HIS A 160 -18.81 1.23 5.62
C HIS A 160 -18.11 1.18 4.24
N GLN A 161 -18.37 0.12 3.50
CA GLN A 161 -17.78 -0.17 2.19
C GLN A 161 -18.89 -0.19 1.14
N ASP A 162 -19.58 0.92 0.95
CA ASP A 162 -20.69 1.02 -0.02
C ASP A 162 -20.25 0.96 -1.49
N GLY A 163 -19.08 0.44 -1.75
CA GLY A 163 -18.57 0.13 -3.09
C GLY A 163 -18.69 1.22 -4.17
N THR A 164 -19.72 2.05 -4.09
CA THR A 164 -19.94 3.19 -4.99
C THR A 164 -20.78 4.26 -4.32
N PRO A 165 -20.24 5.46 -4.07
CA PRO A 165 -21.03 6.62 -3.64
C PRO A 165 -21.90 7.18 -4.78
N PHE A 166 -22.04 6.45 -5.90
CA PHE A 166 -22.65 6.96 -7.13
C PHE A 166 -24.09 7.45 -6.99
N PRO A 167 -25.02 6.79 -6.26
CA PRO A 167 -26.37 7.34 -6.14
C PRO A 167 -26.39 8.75 -5.54
N ALA A 168 -25.66 8.96 -4.44
CA ALA A 168 -25.57 10.27 -3.79
C ALA A 168 -24.77 11.28 -4.65
N LEU A 169 -23.74 10.81 -5.36
CA LEU A 169 -22.95 11.62 -6.28
C LEU A 169 -23.81 12.09 -7.45
N CYS A 170 -24.68 11.22 -8.02
CA CYS A 170 -25.58 11.61 -9.09
C CYS A 170 -26.55 12.70 -8.64
N VAL A 171 -27.16 12.56 -7.45
CA VAL A 171 -28.02 13.62 -6.89
C VAL A 171 -27.26 14.94 -6.71
N GLY A 172 -26.00 14.88 -6.29
CA GLY A 172 -25.17 16.09 -6.13
C GLY A 172 -24.79 16.75 -7.46
N LEU A 173 -24.82 16.02 -8.58
CA LEU A 173 -24.51 16.49 -9.93
C LEU A 173 -25.75 16.84 -10.78
N GLU A 174 -26.97 16.49 -10.33
CA GLU A 174 -28.23 16.93 -10.94
C GLU A 174 -28.49 18.42 -10.70
#